data_26e01b7a77245aabb33537d399b1bf4d
#
_entry.id   26e01b7a77245aabb33537d399b1bf4d
#
_cell.length_a   1.000
_cell.length_b   1.000
_cell.length_c   1.000
_cell.angle_alpha   90.00
_cell.angle_beta   90.00
_cell.angle_gamma   90.00
#
_symmetry.space_group_name_H-M   'P 1'
#
loop_
_entity.id
_entity.type
_entity.pdbx_description
1 polymer ?
#
loop_
_entity_poly.entity_id
_entity_poly.type
_entity_poly.pdbx_seq_one_letter_code
_entity_poly.pdbx_strand_id
1 'polypeptide(L)'
;MVDEGADLEVLVRAEIKEKRGIGGYGRPIVPTDERIAPIMAIVREQGLENGPHLKLAFEVERILLQGRWRWHMNSVGLTAALCADFGMSPYEYYLVAIPVFLAGMPPCYLDAAEKPEGMLFPLPCRVVQYEGVTRRSWVPLEKSELADG
;
A
#
# COMPACT_ATOMS: atom_id res chain seq x y z
N MET A 1 18.39 8.81 11.79
CA MET A 1 19.63 8.79 10.98
C MET A 1 19.97 7.32 10.77
N VAL A 2 20.04 6.88 9.52
CA VAL A 2 20.59 5.57 9.19
C VAL A 2 22.10 5.74 9.31
N ASP A 3 22.77 4.93 10.14
CA ASP A 3 24.23 4.92 10.22
C ASP A 3 24.80 4.68 8.81
N GLU A 4 25.78 5.51 8.41
CA GLU A 4 26.48 5.40 7.13
C GLU A 4 27.29 4.08 7.09
N GLY A 5 26.63 2.97 6.86
CA GLY A 5 27.24 1.63 6.81
C GLY A 5 26.31 0.50 7.21
N ALA A 6 25.10 0.81 7.68
CA ALA A 6 24.13 -0.23 7.98
C ALA A 6 23.51 -0.77 6.68
N ASP A 7 23.51 -2.08 6.52
CA ASP A 7 22.83 -2.73 5.41
C ASP A 7 21.32 -2.48 5.52
N LEU A 8 20.77 -1.74 4.56
CA LEU A 8 19.35 -1.36 4.53
C LEU A 8 18.43 -2.61 4.56
N GLU A 9 18.84 -3.70 3.94
CA GLU A 9 18.05 -4.94 3.96
C GLU A 9 17.97 -5.52 5.37
N VAL A 10 19.05 -5.46 6.13
CA VAL A 10 19.09 -5.91 7.53
C VAL A 10 18.15 -5.06 8.38
N LEU A 11 18.15 -3.74 8.20
CA LEU A 11 17.27 -2.82 8.92
C LEU A 11 15.79 -3.07 8.57
N VAL A 12 15.46 -3.20 7.30
CA VAL A 12 14.10 -3.51 6.83
C VAL A 12 13.60 -4.83 7.42
N ARG A 13 14.43 -5.87 7.42
CA ARG A 13 14.08 -7.17 8.00
C ARG A 13 13.89 -7.11 9.52
N ALA A 14 14.71 -6.34 10.22
CA ALA A 14 14.58 -6.15 11.65
C ALA A 14 13.27 -5.43 12.00
N GLU A 15 12.93 -4.36 11.30
CA GLU A 15 11.69 -3.60 11.48
C GLU A 15 10.45 -4.48 11.26
N ILE A 16 10.45 -5.29 10.20
CA ILE A 16 9.35 -6.24 9.93
C ILE A 16 9.24 -7.29 11.05
N LYS A 17 10.36 -7.77 11.56
CA LYS A 17 10.36 -8.78 12.63
C LYS A 17 9.78 -8.20 13.93
N GLU A 18 10.09 -6.96 14.24
CA GLU A 18 9.63 -6.28 15.45
C GLU A 18 8.18 -5.83 15.35
N LYS A 19 7.83 -5.08 14.27
CA LYS A 19 6.53 -4.39 14.14
C LYS A 19 5.54 -5.13 13.24
N ARG A 20 5.95 -6.24 12.60
CA ARG A 20 5.16 -7.01 11.63
C ARG A 20 4.71 -6.23 10.40
N GLY A 21 5.31 -5.08 10.14
CA GLY A 21 5.00 -4.21 9.00
C GLY A 21 5.95 -3.02 8.95
N ILE A 22 5.90 -2.31 7.83
CA ILE A 22 6.56 -1.01 7.67
C ILE A 22 5.51 0.00 7.25
N GLY A 23 5.40 1.11 7.97
CA GLY A 23 4.49 2.19 7.63
C GLY A 23 4.77 2.73 6.23
N GLY A 24 3.72 3.03 5.47
CA GLY A 24 3.88 3.51 4.09
C GLY A 24 3.96 2.41 3.02
N TYR A 25 3.88 1.12 3.39
CA TYR A 25 3.92 0.00 2.46
C TYR A 25 2.75 -0.97 2.69
N GLY A 26 2.28 -1.55 1.59
CA GLY A 26 1.14 -2.46 1.60
C GLY A 26 -0.22 -1.76 1.61
N ARG A 27 -1.23 -2.49 1.17
CA ARG A 27 -2.66 -2.10 1.19
C ARG A 27 -3.51 -3.32 1.54
N PRO A 28 -4.66 -3.13 2.23
CA PRO A 28 -5.47 -4.25 2.70
C PRO A 28 -6.17 -5.06 1.60
N ILE A 29 -6.53 -4.44 0.47
CA ILE A 29 -7.43 -5.04 -0.52
C ILE A 29 -6.76 -5.20 -1.88
N VAL A 30 -5.95 -4.22 -2.29
CA VAL A 30 -5.29 -4.20 -3.61
C VAL A 30 -3.77 -4.19 -3.42
N PRO A 31 -3.01 -4.84 -4.31
CA PRO A 31 -1.56 -4.95 -4.13
C PRO A 31 -0.82 -3.63 -4.35
N THR A 32 -1.34 -2.75 -5.22
CA THR A 32 -0.69 -1.49 -5.59
C THR A 32 -1.57 -0.29 -5.26
N ASP A 33 -0.95 0.87 -5.10
CA ASP A 33 -1.65 2.14 -4.87
C ASP A 33 -1.70 2.94 -6.17
N GLU A 34 -2.89 3.10 -6.71
CA GLU A 34 -3.17 3.81 -7.96
C GLU A 34 -2.76 5.29 -7.95
N ARG A 35 -2.56 5.86 -6.76
CA ARG A 35 -2.16 7.26 -6.59
C ARG A 35 -0.66 7.49 -6.81
N ILE A 36 0.15 6.45 -6.73
CA ILE A 36 1.61 6.56 -6.89
C ILE A 36 1.98 7.09 -8.27
N ALA A 37 1.42 6.52 -9.33
CA ALA A 37 1.78 6.89 -10.69
C ALA A 37 1.47 8.36 -11.02
N PRO A 38 0.26 8.91 -10.77
CA PRO A 38 -0.03 10.32 -11.01
C PRO A 38 0.79 11.28 -10.14
N ILE A 39 1.03 10.94 -8.85
CA ILE A 39 1.89 11.77 -7.98
C ILE A 39 3.31 11.80 -8.54
N MET A 40 3.87 10.65 -8.92
CA MET A 40 5.21 10.58 -9.50
C MET A 40 5.33 11.28 -10.85
N ALA A 41 4.25 11.40 -11.62
CA ALA A 41 4.25 12.22 -12.83
C ALA A 41 4.49 13.70 -12.50
N ILE A 42 3.77 14.24 -11.51
CA ILE A 42 3.94 15.60 -11.01
C ILE A 42 5.35 15.80 -10.42
N VAL A 43 5.83 14.84 -9.63
CA VAL A 43 7.18 14.88 -9.02
C VAL A 43 8.27 15.03 -10.09
N ARG A 44 8.17 14.27 -11.20
CA ARG A 44 9.10 14.36 -12.32
C ARG A 44 8.99 15.68 -13.09
N GLU A 45 7.76 16.14 -13.33
CA GLU A 45 7.52 17.42 -13.98
C GLU A 45 8.16 18.58 -13.21
N GLN A 46 8.18 18.48 -11.88
CA GLN A 46 8.79 19.46 -10.99
C GLN A 46 10.28 19.23 -10.74
N GLY A 47 10.89 18.19 -11.30
CA GLY A 47 12.32 17.86 -11.12
C GLY A 47 12.67 17.38 -9.71
N LEU A 48 11.70 16.84 -8.97
CA LEU A 48 11.84 16.43 -7.55
C LEU A 48 12.12 14.93 -7.37
N GLU A 49 12.25 14.17 -8.45
CA GLU A 49 12.41 12.72 -8.42
C GLU A 49 13.76 12.24 -7.86
N ASN A 50 14.69 13.16 -7.66
CA ASN A 50 16.05 12.83 -7.22
C ASN A 50 16.29 12.97 -5.72
N GLY A 51 15.27 13.24 -4.93
CA GLY A 51 15.36 13.38 -3.49
C GLY A 51 15.92 12.14 -2.80
N PRO A 52 16.78 12.29 -1.78
CA PRO A 52 17.41 11.16 -1.09
C PRO A 52 16.41 10.27 -0.37
N HIS A 53 15.39 10.84 0.29
CA HIS A 53 14.38 10.07 0.99
C HIS A 53 13.43 9.37 0.01
N LEU A 54 13.13 10.00 -1.12
CA LEU A 54 12.33 9.37 -2.17
C LEU A 54 13.06 8.16 -2.76
N LYS A 55 14.36 8.27 -3.04
CA LYS A 55 15.19 7.14 -3.48
C LYS A 55 15.24 6.03 -2.45
N LEU A 56 15.42 6.39 -1.18
CA LEU A 56 15.40 5.41 -0.07
C LEU A 56 14.05 4.69 0.01
N ALA A 57 12.93 5.40 -0.14
CA ALA A 57 11.60 4.80 -0.10
C ALA A 57 11.40 3.77 -1.22
N PHE A 58 11.84 4.04 -2.44
CA PHE A 58 11.80 3.07 -3.53
C PHE A 58 12.76 1.90 -3.33
N GLU A 59 13.91 2.12 -2.70
CA GLU A 59 14.84 1.04 -2.37
C GLU A 59 14.26 0.10 -1.31
N VAL A 60 13.58 0.64 -0.30
CA VAL A 60 12.83 -0.16 0.68
C VAL A 60 11.73 -0.97 -0.02
N GLU A 61 10.97 -0.38 -0.96
CA GLU A 61 10.00 -1.11 -1.77
C GLU A 61 10.65 -2.27 -2.52
N ARG A 62 11.78 -2.02 -3.17
CA ARG A 62 12.51 -3.06 -3.90
C ARG A 62 12.86 -4.25 -3.01
N ILE A 63 13.34 -3.99 -1.79
CA ILE A 63 13.65 -5.03 -0.79
C ILE A 63 12.38 -5.79 -0.39
N LEU A 64 11.29 -5.09 -0.14
CA LEU A 64 10.01 -5.68 0.26
C LEU A 64 9.41 -6.57 -0.84
N LEU A 65 9.55 -6.17 -2.11
CA LEU A 65 9.07 -6.93 -3.26
C LEU A 65 9.84 -8.23 -3.49
N GLN A 66 11.11 -8.28 -3.09
CA GLN A 66 11.93 -9.50 -3.12
C GLN A 66 11.58 -10.45 -1.96
N GLY A 67 10.95 -9.94 -0.91
CA GLY A 67 10.53 -10.73 0.24
C GLY A 67 9.21 -11.49 0.00
N ARG A 68 8.83 -12.31 0.99
CA ARG A 68 7.58 -13.09 0.94
C ARG A 68 6.30 -12.25 0.96
N TRP A 69 6.38 -11.01 1.48
CA TRP A 69 5.20 -10.14 1.65
C TRP A 69 4.81 -9.39 0.38
N ARG A 70 5.77 -9.08 -0.50
CA ARG A 70 5.57 -8.35 -1.76
C ARG A 70 4.77 -7.06 -1.58
N TRP A 71 5.12 -6.27 -0.57
CA TRP A 71 4.43 -5.01 -0.28
C TRP A 71 4.94 -3.89 -1.18
N HIS A 72 4.02 -3.28 -1.90
CA HIS A 72 4.26 -2.04 -2.65
C HIS A 72 4.16 -0.83 -1.74
N MET A 73 4.87 0.23 -2.08
CA MET A 73 4.72 1.54 -1.45
C MET A 73 3.30 2.06 -1.69
N ASN A 74 2.72 2.69 -0.68
CA ASN A 74 1.45 3.39 -0.78
C ASN A 74 1.66 4.91 -0.77
N SER A 75 0.58 5.67 -1.01
CA SER A 75 0.67 7.13 -1.09
C SER A 75 1.16 7.79 0.20
N VAL A 76 0.96 7.16 1.37
CA VAL A 76 1.48 7.68 2.64
C VAL A 76 3.00 7.59 2.69
N GLY A 77 3.58 6.47 2.26
CA GLY A 77 5.03 6.30 2.15
C GLY A 77 5.65 7.29 1.16
N LEU A 78 5.04 7.42 -0.03
CA LEU A 78 5.50 8.37 -1.04
C LEU A 78 5.48 9.81 -0.54
N THR A 79 4.35 10.26 0.03
CA THR A 79 4.24 11.64 0.51
C THR A 79 5.13 11.91 1.72
N ALA A 80 5.33 10.93 2.61
CA ALA A 80 6.26 11.07 3.72
C ALA A 80 7.70 11.26 3.22
N ALA A 81 8.13 10.50 2.21
CA ALA A 81 9.46 10.65 1.62
C ALA A 81 9.65 12.02 0.96
N LEU A 82 8.66 12.50 0.19
CA LEU A 82 8.69 13.83 -0.41
C LEU A 82 8.73 14.94 0.65
N CYS A 83 7.93 14.85 1.70
CA CYS A 83 7.96 15.82 2.79
C CYS A 83 9.32 15.83 3.51
N ALA A 84 9.94 14.68 3.69
CA ALA A 84 11.29 14.58 4.24
C ALA A 84 12.34 15.22 3.31
N ASP A 85 12.20 15.05 1.99
CA ASP A 85 13.08 15.72 1.00
C ASP A 85 12.88 17.25 0.99
N PHE A 86 11.70 17.75 1.40
CA PHE A 86 11.47 19.17 1.66
C PHE A 86 11.96 19.65 3.04
N GLY A 87 12.61 18.77 3.81
CA GLY A 87 13.17 19.10 5.13
C GLY A 87 12.14 19.09 6.26
N MET A 88 10.93 18.58 6.03
CA MET A 88 9.92 18.44 7.09
C MET A 88 10.32 17.36 8.10
N SER A 89 10.17 17.67 9.37
CA SER A 89 10.25 16.67 10.44
C SER A 89 9.05 15.72 10.40
N PRO A 90 9.13 14.53 11.02
CA PRO A 90 8.00 13.61 11.14
C PRO A 90 6.76 14.25 11.78
N TYR A 91 6.94 15.18 12.71
CA TYR A 91 5.85 15.90 13.36
C TYR A 91 5.17 16.88 12.41
N GLU A 92 5.93 17.63 11.62
CA GLU A 92 5.37 18.53 10.60
C GLU A 92 4.61 17.76 9.52
N TYR A 93 5.15 16.62 9.07
CA TYR A 93 4.42 15.73 8.18
C TYR A 93 3.08 15.27 8.78
N TYR A 94 3.08 14.89 10.05
CA TYR A 94 1.86 14.49 10.76
C TYR A 94 0.82 15.63 10.76
N LEU A 95 1.24 16.87 11.05
CA LEU A 95 0.36 18.04 11.03
C LEU A 95 -0.20 18.34 9.63
N VAL A 96 0.58 18.12 8.57
CA VAL A 96 0.11 18.26 7.18
C VAL A 96 -0.87 17.16 6.79
N ALA A 97 -0.65 15.93 7.24
CA ALA A 97 -1.49 14.79 6.92
C ALA A 97 -2.90 14.88 7.55
N ILE A 98 -3.02 15.41 8.76
CA ILE A 98 -4.31 15.53 9.48
C ILE A 98 -5.39 16.24 8.65
N PRO A 99 -5.19 17.47 8.15
CA PRO A 99 -6.24 18.18 7.41
C PRO A 99 -6.60 17.47 6.09
N VAL A 100 -5.67 16.78 5.46
CA VAL A 100 -5.95 15.98 4.25
C VAL A 100 -6.93 14.84 4.56
N PHE A 101 -6.70 14.10 5.65
CA PHE A 101 -7.64 13.06 6.09
C PHE A 101 -8.96 13.65 6.53
N LEU A 102 -8.96 14.74 7.31
CA LEU A 102 -10.17 15.39 7.77
C LEU A 102 -11.02 15.93 6.62
N ALA A 103 -10.41 16.46 5.56
CA ALA A 103 -11.14 16.92 4.37
C ALA A 103 -11.86 15.79 3.63
N GLY A 104 -11.32 14.57 3.65
CA GLY A 104 -11.94 13.41 3.02
C GLY A 104 -13.01 12.71 3.86
N MET A 105 -12.99 12.88 5.17
CA MET A 105 -13.92 12.19 6.10
C MET A 105 -15.38 12.59 5.96
N PRO A 106 -15.78 13.89 5.90
CA PRO A 106 -17.17 14.28 5.81
C PRO A 106 -17.91 13.69 4.61
N PRO A 107 -17.40 13.75 3.37
CA PRO A 107 -18.07 13.12 2.24
C PRO A 107 -18.17 11.60 2.38
N CYS A 108 -17.15 10.91 2.91
CA CYS A 108 -17.22 9.49 3.20
C CYS A 108 -18.26 9.15 4.27
N TYR A 109 -18.38 9.99 5.30
CA TYR A 109 -19.38 9.84 6.35
C TYR A 109 -20.80 10.01 5.79
N LEU A 110 -21.04 11.03 4.98
CA LEU A 110 -22.35 11.29 4.37
C LEU A 110 -22.74 10.11 3.47
N ASP A 111 -21.84 9.67 2.58
CA ASP A 111 -22.07 8.50 1.71
C ASP A 111 -22.37 7.24 2.54
N ALA A 112 -21.69 7.03 3.64
CA ALA A 112 -21.92 5.87 4.52
C ALA A 112 -23.25 6.01 5.31
N ALA A 113 -23.62 7.21 5.74
CA ALA A 113 -24.85 7.47 6.50
C ALA A 113 -26.12 7.31 5.64
N GLU A 114 -26.02 7.53 4.35
CA GLU A 114 -27.11 7.32 3.37
C GLU A 114 -27.35 5.84 3.03
N LYS A 115 -26.43 4.96 3.39
CA LYS A 115 -26.48 3.53 3.10
C LYS A 115 -27.05 2.73 4.26
N PRO A 116 -27.73 1.60 4.00
CA PRO A 116 -28.19 0.70 5.06
C PRO A 116 -27.05 0.24 5.97
N GLU A 117 -27.34 0.02 7.23
CA GLU A 117 -26.38 -0.52 8.20
C GLU A 117 -25.73 -1.81 7.69
N GLY A 118 -24.43 -1.94 7.91
CA GLY A 118 -23.65 -3.10 7.47
C GLY A 118 -23.22 -3.10 6.00
N MET A 119 -23.49 -2.04 5.26
CA MET A 119 -22.98 -1.87 3.88
C MET A 119 -21.50 -1.51 3.81
N LEU A 120 -20.87 -1.19 4.94
CA LEU A 120 -19.42 -1.09 5.06
C LEU A 120 -18.80 -2.46 5.38
N PHE A 121 -17.51 -2.60 5.22
CA PHE A 121 -16.80 -3.86 5.51
C PHE A 121 -17.09 -4.45 6.91
N PRO A 122 -17.27 -5.78 6.97
CA PRO A 122 -17.38 -6.72 5.86
C PRO A 122 -18.79 -6.70 5.25
N LEU A 123 -18.87 -6.68 3.92
CA LEU A 123 -20.14 -6.79 3.22
C LEU A 123 -20.74 -8.20 3.42
N PRO A 124 -22.01 -8.34 3.84
CA PRO A 124 -22.66 -9.64 3.86
C PRO A 124 -22.68 -10.24 2.45
N CYS A 125 -22.31 -11.50 2.30
CA CYS A 125 -22.24 -12.16 0.98
C CYS A 125 -23.55 -12.07 0.17
N ARG A 126 -24.71 -11.94 0.84
CA ARG A 126 -26.02 -11.79 0.18
C ARG A 126 -26.21 -10.48 -0.60
N VAL A 127 -25.41 -9.46 -0.32
CA VAL A 127 -25.48 -8.16 -1.02
C VAL A 127 -24.39 -8.02 -2.10
N VAL A 128 -23.52 -9.02 -2.23
CA VAL A 128 -22.51 -9.06 -3.27
C VAL A 128 -23.14 -9.57 -4.55
N GLN A 129 -23.31 -8.69 -5.52
CA GLN A 129 -23.72 -9.07 -6.87
C GLN A 129 -22.47 -9.48 -7.64
N TYR A 130 -22.35 -10.78 -7.91
CA TYR A 130 -21.22 -11.33 -8.65
C TYR A 130 -21.52 -11.33 -10.14
N GLU A 131 -20.78 -10.54 -10.90
CA GLU A 131 -20.90 -10.41 -12.37
C GLU A 131 -19.76 -11.12 -13.14
N GLY A 132 -19.01 -11.96 -12.46
CA GLY A 132 -17.88 -12.70 -13.03
C GLY A 132 -18.28 -14.00 -13.73
N VAL A 133 -17.30 -14.90 -13.91
CA VAL A 133 -17.53 -16.21 -14.53
C VAL A 133 -18.45 -17.08 -13.66
N THR A 134 -19.26 -17.93 -14.31
CA THR A 134 -20.16 -18.88 -13.65
C THR A 134 -19.44 -19.70 -12.59
N ARG A 135 -20.16 -20.05 -11.51
CA ARG A 135 -19.63 -20.89 -10.44
C ARG A 135 -18.99 -22.14 -10.99
N ARG A 136 -17.72 -22.35 -10.71
CA ARG A 136 -17.01 -23.57 -11.09
C ARG A 136 -17.17 -24.62 -10.00
N SER A 137 -17.46 -25.87 -10.42
CA SER A 137 -17.44 -27.03 -9.55
C SER A 137 -16.07 -27.69 -9.64
N TRP A 138 -15.53 -28.15 -8.51
CA TRP A 138 -14.36 -29.00 -8.53
C TRP A 138 -14.73 -30.36 -9.14
N VAL A 139 -14.06 -30.73 -10.20
CA VAL A 139 -14.15 -32.08 -10.78
C VAL A 139 -12.82 -32.75 -10.41
N PRO A 140 -12.81 -33.85 -9.63
CA PRO A 140 -11.59 -34.60 -9.35
C PRO A 140 -11.00 -35.11 -10.68
N LEU A 141 -9.69 -34.91 -10.90
CA LEU A 141 -8.95 -35.52 -12.00
C LEU A 141 -9.01 -37.04 -11.82
N GLU A 142 -9.37 -37.78 -12.87
CA GLU A 142 -9.26 -39.22 -12.85
C GLU A 142 -7.79 -39.64 -12.71
N LYS A 143 -7.54 -40.71 -11.93
CA LYS A 143 -6.15 -41.16 -11.64
C LYS A 143 -5.34 -41.53 -12.88
N SER A 144 -5.97 -41.74 -14.04
CA SER A 144 -5.31 -42.01 -15.33
C SER A 144 -4.58 -40.78 -15.92
N GLU A 145 -5.03 -39.56 -15.60
CA GLU A 145 -4.43 -38.33 -16.13
C GLU A 145 -3.18 -37.88 -15.35
N LEU A 146 -2.91 -38.50 -14.19
CA LEU A 146 -1.75 -38.21 -13.35
C LEU A 146 -0.53 -39.11 -13.67
N ALA A 147 -0.66 -40.10 -14.58
CA ALA A 147 0.39 -41.07 -14.88
C ALA A 147 1.23 -40.69 -16.10
N ASP A 148 0.85 -39.68 -16.88
CA ASP A 148 1.51 -39.29 -18.15
C ASP A 148 2.15 -37.90 -18.10
N GLY A 149 2.51 -37.38 -16.90
CA GLY A 149 3.16 -36.07 -16.70
C GLY A 149 4.54 -36.16 -16.07
#